data_922d57325af23b925c2a2200aa244753
#
_entry.id   922d57325af23b925c2a2200aa244753
#
_cell.length_a   1.000
_cell.length_b   1.000
_cell.length_c   1.000
_cell.angle_alpha   90.00
_cell.angle_beta   90.00
_cell.angle_gamma   90.00
#
_symmetry.space_group_name_H-M   'P 1'
#
loop_
_entity.id
_entity.type
_entity.pdbx_description
1 polymer ?
#
loop_
_entity_poly.entity_id
_entity_poly.type
_entity_poly.pdbx_seq_one_letter_code
_entity_poly.pdbx_strand_id
1 'polypeptide(L)'
;MSDSQQTQSQSQTQTRTTGSDQPLETTSGETVEETREEWVEYDFQGKAKMVSEDLDVYYGDDHALKGVSMEIPEKSVTALIGPSGCGKSTYLRCLNRMNDRISAARVDGSVELDGKEIYQDGINLVELRKRVGMVFQSPNPFPKSIRDNIS
;
A
#
# COMPACT_ATOMS: atom_id res chain seq x y z
N MET A 1 -33.53 -29.30 -52.60
CA MET A 1 -34.28 -30.19 -51.72
C MET A 1 -33.61 -30.17 -50.36
N SER A 2 -34.35 -29.60 -49.51
CA SER A 2 -34.55 -29.74 -48.06
C SER A 2 -33.42 -29.13 -47.21
N ASP A 3 -33.62 -27.98 -46.73
CA ASP A 3 -34.49 -27.53 -45.62
C ASP A 3 -34.06 -28.11 -44.27
N SER A 4 -33.54 -27.27 -43.36
CA SER A 4 -34.24 -27.06 -42.11
C SER A 4 -33.34 -26.54 -41.01
N GLN A 5 -33.67 -25.39 -40.62
CA GLN A 5 -34.10 -24.97 -39.28
C GLN A 5 -33.00 -24.68 -38.24
N GLN A 6 -32.92 -23.40 -38.02
CA GLN A 6 -32.47 -22.71 -36.82
C GLN A 6 -33.19 -23.24 -35.57
N THR A 7 -32.43 -23.42 -34.51
CA THR A 7 -32.99 -23.41 -33.15
C THR A 7 -32.18 -22.43 -32.32
N GLN A 8 -32.75 -21.27 -32.12
CA GLN A 8 -32.33 -20.30 -31.10
C GLN A 8 -32.74 -20.84 -29.72
N SER A 9 -31.79 -21.02 -28.83
CA SER A 9 -32.06 -21.23 -27.43
C SER A 9 -31.67 -19.99 -26.68
N GLN A 10 -32.65 -19.17 -26.36
CA GLN A 10 -32.55 -18.08 -25.40
C GLN A 10 -32.64 -18.65 -24.00
N SER A 11 -31.54 -18.63 -23.25
CA SER A 11 -31.55 -18.91 -21.83
C SER A 11 -31.65 -17.59 -21.07
N GLN A 12 -32.84 -17.28 -20.63
CA GLN A 12 -33.15 -16.20 -19.71
C GLN A 12 -32.70 -16.63 -18.29
N THR A 13 -31.66 -16.04 -17.78
CA THR A 13 -31.31 -16.16 -16.37
C THR A 13 -32.15 -15.15 -15.57
N GLN A 14 -33.20 -15.67 -14.93
CA GLN A 14 -33.97 -14.90 -13.95
C GLN A 14 -33.17 -14.83 -12.64
N THR A 15 -32.68 -13.65 -12.31
CA THR A 15 -32.24 -13.29 -10.97
C THR A 15 -33.42 -13.21 -10.04
N ARG A 16 -33.55 -14.18 -9.15
CA ARG A 16 -34.46 -14.11 -8.00
C ARG A 16 -33.84 -13.23 -6.92
N THR A 17 -34.32 -12.04 -6.81
CA THR A 17 -34.20 -11.18 -5.63
C THR A 17 -35.24 -11.66 -4.61
N THR A 18 -34.81 -12.29 -3.53
CA THR A 18 -35.63 -12.39 -2.32
C THR A 18 -34.94 -11.55 -1.24
N GLY A 19 -35.32 -10.30 -1.20
CA GLY A 19 -35.09 -9.44 -0.07
C GLY A 19 -36.07 -9.80 1.03
N SER A 20 -35.61 -9.95 2.20
CA SER A 20 -36.38 -9.71 3.40
C SER A 20 -35.59 -8.67 4.21
N ASP A 21 -35.87 -7.43 3.88
CA ASP A 21 -35.62 -6.27 4.73
C ASP A 21 -36.49 -6.43 5.97
N GLN A 22 -35.92 -6.83 7.07
CA GLN A 22 -36.46 -6.54 8.39
C GLN A 22 -35.41 -5.79 9.17
N PRO A 23 -35.71 -4.57 9.64
CA PRO A 23 -34.84 -3.85 10.55
C PRO A 23 -34.83 -4.58 11.90
N LEU A 24 -33.66 -4.89 12.41
CA LEU A 24 -33.47 -5.30 13.79
C LEU A 24 -33.81 -4.11 14.67
N GLU A 25 -34.99 -4.16 15.28
CA GLU A 25 -35.39 -3.21 16.37
C GLU A 25 -34.49 -3.50 17.57
N THR A 26 -33.46 -2.69 17.76
CA THR A 26 -32.79 -2.59 19.06
C THR A 26 -33.53 -1.59 19.91
N THR A 27 -34.12 -2.10 20.97
CA THR A 27 -34.78 -1.34 22.07
C THR A 27 -33.73 -0.57 22.86
N SER A 28 -33.39 0.61 22.41
CA SER A 28 -33.00 1.79 23.19
C SER A 28 -32.78 2.91 22.18
N GLY A 29 -33.65 3.94 22.28
CA GLY A 29 -33.68 5.05 21.32
C GLY A 29 -32.53 6.02 21.48
N GLU A 30 -31.34 5.59 21.07
CA GLU A 30 -30.22 6.45 20.68
C GLU A 30 -30.06 6.31 19.18
N THR A 31 -30.57 7.30 18.46
CA THR A 31 -30.17 7.54 17.08
C THR A 31 -28.68 7.75 17.09
N VAL A 32 -27.94 6.73 16.70
CA VAL A 32 -26.55 6.91 16.31
C VAL A 32 -26.59 7.78 15.07
N GLU A 33 -26.42 9.09 15.25
CA GLU A 33 -26.04 9.97 14.14
C GLU A 33 -24.76 9.38 13.58
N GLU A 34 -24.87 8.80 12.39
CA GLU A 34 -23.74 8.39 11.58
C GLU A 34 -22.97 9.68 11.30
N THR A 35 -21.99 9.99 12.17
CA THR A 35 -21.03 11.05 11.93
C THR A 35 -20.29 10.64 10.67
N ARG A 36 -20.75 11.13 9.51
CA ARG A 36 -19.93 11.21 8.32
C ARG A 36 -18.66 11.91 8.76
N GLU A 37 -17.60 11.14 8.99
CA GLU A 37 -16.26 11.68 9.10
C GLU A 37 -16.01 12.43 7.80
N GLU A 38 -16.08 13.74 7.87
CA GLU A 38 -15.71 14.62 6.77
C GLU A 38 -14.20 14.42 6.57
N TRP A 39 -13.85 13.62 5.55
CA TRP A 39 -12.46 13.41 5.19
C TRP A 39 -11.88 14.77 4.84
N VAL A 40 -11.08 15.33 5.74
CA VAL A 40 -10.33 16.54 5.47
C VAL A 40 -9.28 16.16 4.43
N GLU A 41 -9.53 16.52 3.18
CA GLU A 41 -8.54 16.46 2.13
C GLU A 41 -7.43 17.44 2.51
N TYR A 42 -6.33 16.91 3.01
CA TYR A 42 -5.20 17.71 3.44
C TYR A 42 -4.42 18.13 2.19
N ASP A 43 -4.75 19.31 1.64
CA ASP A 43 -3.94 19.94 0.60
C ASP A 43 -2.61 20.37 1.22
N PHE A 44 -1.60 19.51 1.09
CA PHE A 44 -0.27 19.78 1.59
C PHE A 44 0.45 20.71 0.61
N GLN A 45 0.49 22.01 0.94
CA GLN A 45 1.19 23.06 0.17
C GLN A 45 2.72 23.04 0.34
N GLY A 46 3.28 21.98 0.89
CA GLY A 46 4.71 21.83 1.17
C GLY A 46 5.46 21.08 0.07
N LYS A 47 6.81 21.11 0.19
CA LYS A 47 7.68 20.33 -0.68
C LYS A 47 7.59 18.85 -0.29
N ALA A 48 7.33 17.97 -1.26
CA ALA A 48 7.43 16.54 -1.06
C ALA A 48 8.89 16.14 -0.76
N LYS A 49 9.10 15.34 0.27
CA LYS A 49 10.40 14.77 0.63
C LYS A 49 10.68 13.50 -0.14
N MET A 50 9.67 12.65 -0.26
CA MET A 50 9.71 11.45 -1.09
C MET A 50 8.45 11.39 -1.95
N VAL A 51 8.62 10.91 -3.16
CA VAL A 51 7.53 10.68 -4.11
C VAL A 51 7.66 9.25 -4.62
N SER A 52 6.60 8.50 -4.65
CA SER A 52 6.51 7.24 -5.38
C SER A 52 5.47 7.35 -6.48
N GLU A 53 5.77 6.82 -7.67
CA GLU A 53 4.87 6.79 -8.80
C GLU A 53 4.77 5.37 -9.35
N ASP A 54 3.54 4.90 -9.49
CA ASP A 54 3.19 3.58 -10.04
C ASP A 54 4.07 2.44 -9.52
N LEU A 55 4.31 2.46 -8.19
CA LEU A 55 5.22 1.53 -7.55
C LEU A 55 4.59 0.14 -7.43
N ASP A 56 5.16 -0.81 -8.17
CA ASP A 56 4.83 -2.23 -8.11
C ASP A 56 5.94 -3.01 -7.41
N VAL A 57 5.58 -3.99 -6.60
CA VAL A 57 6.55 -4.88 -5.96
C VAL A 57 6.09 -6.33 -6.10
N TYR A 58 7.00 -7.16 -6.53
CA TYR A 58 6.79 -8.60 -6.67
C TYR A 58 7.78 -9.36 -5.79
N TYR A 59 7.32 -10.46 -5.19
CA TYR A 59 8.15 -11.47 -4.53
C TYR A 59 7.94 -12.80 -5.25
N GLY A 60 8.83 -13.11 -6.22
CA GLY A 60 8.57 -14.20 -7.17
C GLY A 60 7.31 -13.91 -7.98
N ASP A 61 6.31 -14.78 -7.89
CA ASP A 61 5.02 -14.63 -8.59
C ASP A 61 3.98 -13.82 -7.80
N ASP A 62 4.26 -13.47 -6.55
CA ASP A 62 3.35 -12.70 -5.70
C ASP A 62 3.48 -11.20 -5.95
N HIS A 63 2.40 -10.56 -6.38
CA HIS A 63 2.30 -9.11 -6.62
C HIS A 63 1.88 -8.41 -5.33
N ALA A 64 2.84 -8.03 -4.52
CA ALA A 64 2.68 -7.51 -3.16
C ALA A 64 2.27 -6.05 -3.07
N LEU A 65 2.69 -5.20 -4.02
CA LEU A 65 2.20 -3.82 -4.20
C LEU A 65 1.78 -3.61 -5.64
N LYS A 66 0.71 -2.85 -5.84
CA LYS A 66 0.05 -2.68 -7.14
C LYS A 66 -0.16 -1.21 -7.43
N GLY A 67 0.75 -0.60 -8.21
CA GLY A 67 0.66 0.76 -8.71
C GLY A 67 0.48 1.81 -7.61
N VAL A 68 1.31 1.78 -6.54
CA VAL A 68 1.18 2.70 -5.42
C VAL A 68 1.87 4.02 -5.73
N SER A 69 1.08 5.09 -5.84
CA SER A 69 1.57 6.45 -5.98
C SER A 69 1.27 7.25 -4.71
N MET A 70 2.30 7.89 -4.13
CA MET A 70 2.17 8.63 -2.87
C MET A 70 3.25 9.69 -2.73
N GLU A 71 2.88 10.84 -2.20
CA GLU A 71 3.80 11.87 -1.76
C GLU A 71 3.94 11.88 -0.25
N ILE A 72 5.18 11.93 0.23
CA ILE A 72 5.51 12.07 1.65
C ILE A 72 6.08 13.47 1.86
N PRO A 73 5.37 14.34 2.59
CA PRO A 73 5.79 15.70 2.80
C PRO A 73 7.05 15.84 3.65
N GLU A 74 7.82 16.90 3.42
CA GLU A 74 8.96 17.26 4.26
C GLU A 74 8.49 17.70 5.66
N LYS A 75 9.24 17.33 6.71
CA LYS A 75 8.98 17.74 8.11
C LYS A 75 7.60 17.35 8.64
N SER A 76 7.03 16.27 8.13
CA SER A 76 5.73 15.77 8.54
C SER A 76 5.81 14.33 9.04
N VAL A 77 4.71 13.87 9.63
CA VAL A 77 4.50 12.47 9.98
C VAL A 77 3.40 11.91 9.08
N THR A 78 3.74 10.92 8.26
CA THR A 78 2.78 10.21 7.42
C THR A 78 2.52 8.83 8.03
N ALA A 79 1.25 8.49 8.31
CA ALA A 79 0.85 7.20 8.85
C ALA A 79 0.23 6.33 7.76
N LEU A 80 0.70 5.07 7.64
CA LEU A 80 0.11 4.06 6.78
C LEU A 80 -0.79 3.15 7.60
N ILE A 81 -2.09 3.19 7.37
CA ILE A 81 -3.11 2.42 8.09
C ILE A 81 -3.70 1.38 7.14
N GLY A 82 -3.97 0.19 7.66
CA GLY A 82 -4.59 -0.88 6.90
C GLY A 82 -4.38 -2.26 7.54
N PRO A 83 -5.09 -3.30 7.08
CA PRO A 83 -5.01 -4.65 7.63
C PRO A 83 -3.61 -5.25 7.52
N SER A 84 -3.37 -6.34 8.28
CA SER A 84 -2.13 -7.10 8.15
C SER A 84 -1.99 -7.67 6.74
N GLY A 85 -0.78 -7.63 6.18
CA GLY A 85 -0.49 -8.17 4.84
C GLY A 85 -0.83 -7.24 3.66
N CYS A 86 -1.43 -6.06 3.86
CA CYS A 86 -1.79 -5.16 2.76
C CYS A 86 -0.61 -4.39 2.12
N GLY A 87 0.63 -4.74 2.43
CA GLY A 87 1.81 -4.17 1.75
C GLY A 87 2.50 -2.99 2.46
N LYS A 88 2.02 -2.48 3.62
CA LYS A 88 2.63 -1.32 4.31
C LYS A 88 4.13 -1.47 4.54
N SER A 89 4.55 -2.61 5.08
CA SER A 89 5.99 -2.87 5.34
C SER A 89 6.79 -3.07 4.04
N THR A 90 6.15 -3.59 2.99
CA THR A 90 6.75 -3.71 1.66
C THR A 90 7.00 -2.32 1.09
N TYR A 91 6.03 -1.43 1.16
CA TYR A 91 6.16 -0.04 0.73
C TYR A 91 7.28 0.68 1.49
N LEU A 92 7.29 0.62 2.84
CA LEU A 92 8.35 1.25 3.64
C LEU A 92 9.76 0.75 3.27
N ARG A 93 9.91 -0.53 2.92
CA ARG A 93 11.19 -1.08 2.47
C ARG A 93 11.59 -0.58 1.08
N CYS A 94 10.67 -0.13 0.25
CA CYS A 94 11.00 0.49 -1.03
C CYS A 94 11.69 1.84 -0.84
N LEU A 95 11.27 2.63 0.15
CA LEU A 95 11.77 3.99 0.38
C LEU A 95 13.28 4.05 0.69
N ASN A 96 13.88 2.96 1.14
CA ASN A 96 15.32 2.85 1.40
C ASN A 96 16.01 1.67 0.69
N ARG A 97 15.32 1.09 -0.31
CA ARG A 97 15.79 -0.04 -1.11
C ARG A 97 16.17 -1.28 -0.28
N MET A 98 15.45 -1.52 0.83
CA MET A 98 15.66 -2.75 1.62
C MET A 98 15.13 -4.00 0.93
N ASN A 99 14.19 -3.87 -0.01
CA ASN A 99 13.69 -4.98 -0.82
C ASN A 99 14.80 -5.59 -1.71
N ASP A 100 15.82 -4.82 -2.12
CA ASP A 100 16.97 -5.33 -2.88
C ASP A 100 17.74 -6.46 -2.18
N ARG A 101 17.56 -6.62 -0.87
CA ARG A 101 18.18 -7.71 -0.10
C ARG A 101 17.44 -9.04 -0.24
N ILE A 102 16.28 -9.04 -0.84
CA ILE A 102 15.44 -10.22 -1.06
C ILE A 102 15.61 -10.62 -2.52
N SER A 103 16.25 -11.76 -2.77
CA SER A 103 16.60 -12.20 -4.13
C SER A 103 15.40 -12.39 -5.06
N ALA A 104 14.23 -12.68 -4.50
CA ALA A 104 12.98 -12.82 -5.25
C ALA A 104 12.22 -11.49 -5.42
N ALA A 105 12.72 -10.38 -4.86
CA ALA A 105 12.04 -9.11 -4.96
C ALA A 105 12.37 -8.42 -6.29
N ARG A 106 11.32 -7.92 -6.94
CA ARG A 106 11.40 -7.00 -8.08
C ARG A 106 10.57 -5.78 -7.76
N VAL A 107 11.12 -4.61 -8.06
CA VAL A 107 10.47 -3.32 -7.85
C VAL A 107 10.41 -2.63 -9.21
N ASP A 108 9.21 -2.27 -9.64
CA ASP A 108 8.93 -1.51 -10.85
C ASP A 108 8.27 -0.17 -10.44
N GLY A 109 8.30 0.85 -11.30
CA GLY A 109 7.86 2.21 -10.98
C GLY A 109 9.02 3.09 -10.53
N SER A 110 8.73 4.23 -9.92
CA SER A 110 9.75 5.17 -9.47
C SER A 110 9.60 5.55 -8.00
N VAL A 111 10.73 5.85 -7.36
CA VAL A 111 10.77 6.45 -6.02
C VAL A 111 11.83 7.54 -5.99
N GLU A 112 11.42 8.75 -5.67
CA GLU A 112 12.32 9.90 -5.56
C GLU A 112 12.55 10.32 -4.12
N LEU A 113 13.75 10.72 -3.80
CA LEU A 113 14.14 11.40 -2.57
C LEU A 113 14.72 12.78 -2.90
N ASP A 114 14.05 13.85 -2.48
CA ASP A 114 14.40 15.24 -2.82
C ASP A 114 14.45 15.49 -4.35
N GLY A 115 13.56 14.87 -5.12
CA GLY A 115 13.52 14.98 -6.58
C GLY A 115 14.62 14.19 -7.29
N LYS A 116 15.24 13.22 -6.61
CA LYS A 116 16.24 12.34 -7.20
C LYS A 116 15.77 10.89 -7.12
N GLU A 117 15.66 10.23 -8.28
CA GLU A 117 15.29 8.83 -8.40
C GLU A 117 16.29 7.94 -7.65
N ILE A 118 15.78 7.07 -6.76
CA ILE A 118 16.62 6.21 -5.94
C ILE A 118 16.86 4.82 -6.52
N TYR A 119 16.07 4.39 -7.53
CA TYR A 119 16.24 3.11 -8.22
C TYR A 119 17.08 3.19 -9.49
N GLN A 120 17.58 4.38 -9.84
CA GLN A 120 18.50 4.52 -10.98
C GLN A 120 19.87 3.85 -10.71
N ASP A 121 20.56 3.53 -11.78
CA ASP A 121 21.92 2.97 -11.71
C ASP A 121 22.92 3.94 -11.05
N GLY A 122 23.89 3.39 -10.32
CA GLY A 122 24.95 4.17 -9.69
C GLY A 122 24.57 4.83 -8.36
N ILE A 123 23.39 4.59 -7.82
CA ILE A 123 23.02 5.07 -6.48
C ILE A 123 23.86 4.39 -5.40
N ASN A 124 24.49 5.20 -4.55
CA ASN A 124 25.20 4.70 -3.38
C ASN A 124 24.18 4.33 -2.28
N LEU A 125 23.91 3.03 -2.12
CA LEU A 125 22.95 2.52 -1.13
C LEU A 125 23.33 2.84 0.32
N VAL A 126 24.62 2.96 0.62
CA VAL A 126 25.08 3.32 1.99
C VAL A 126 24.68 4.75 2.28
N GLU A 127 24.88 5.65 1.34
CA GLU A 127 24.51 7.06 1.48
C GLU A 127 23.00 7.24 1.53
N LEU A 128 22.25 6.52 0.68
CA LEU A 128 20.79 6.52 0.72
C LEU A 128 20.29 6.09 2.11
N ARG A 129 20.79 4.99 2.66
CA ARG A 129 20.35 4.44 3.94
C ARG A 129 20.80 5.25 5.16
N LYS A 130 21.81 6.10 5.03
CA LYS A 130 22.11 7.12 6.05
C LYS A 130 21.06 8.21 6.10
N ARG A 131 20.48 8.56 4.96
CA ARG A 131 19.45 9.59 4.83
C ARG A 131 18.04 9.05 5.15
N VAL A 132 17.75 7.78 4.78
CA VAL A 132 16.46 7.12 4.99
C VAL A 132 16.65 5.95 5.94
N GLY A 133 16.66 6.24 7.24
CA GLY A 133 16.75 5.23 8.30
C GLY A 133 15.47 4.41 8.41
N MET A 134 15.57 3.20 8.95
CA MET A 134 14.43 2.31 9.20
C MET A 134 14.48 1.78 10.62
N VAL A 135 13.36 1.90 11.34
CA VAL A 135 13.18 1.27 12.64
C VAL A 135 12.35 0.02 12.46
N PHE A 136 12.89 -1.12 12.88
CA PHE A 136 12.20 -2.41 12.76
C PHE A 136 11.30 -2.67 13.98
N GLN A 137 10.25 -3.46 13.76
CA GLN A 137 9.32 -3.85 14.83
C GLN A 137 10.00 -4.69 15.92
N SER A 138 10.94 -5.56 15.54
CA SER A 138 11.77 -6.31 16.49
C SER A 138 13.11 -5.65 16.67
N PRO A 139 13.57 -5.45 17.92
CA PRO A 139 14.90 -4.88 18.17
C PRO A 139 15.98 -5.83 17.63
N ASN A 140 16.96 -5.26 16.95
CA ASN A 140 18.11 -6.00 16.40
C ASN A 140 19.42 -5.33 16.89
N PRO A 141 19.76 -5.46 18.18
CA PRO A 141 20.97 -4.89 18.71
C PRO A 141 22.20 -5.61 18.13
N PHE A 142 23.31 -4.88 18.00
CA PHE A 142 24.58 -5.50 17.69
C PHE A 142 25.01 -6.44 18.82
N PRO A 143 25.75 -7.54 18.53
CA PRO A 143 26.28 -8.46 19.54
C PRO A 143 27.45 -7.82 20.32
N LYS A 144 27.16 -6.73 21.00
CA LYS A 144 28.06 -5.91 21.78
C LYS A 144 27.44 -5.59 23.14
N SER A 145 28.19 -4.95 24.04
CA SER A 145 27.63 -4.47 25.30
C SER A 145 26.56 -3.40 25.07
N ILE A 146 25.66 -3.19 26.03
CA ILE A 146 24.65 -2.12 26.00
C ILE A 146 25.33 -0.77 25.76
N ARG A 147 26.44 -0.49 26.47
CA ARG A 147 27.20 0.74 26.30
C ARG A 147 27.67 0.95 24.86
N ASP A 148 28.23 -0.09 24.22
CA ASP A 148 28.78 -0.02 22.86
C ASP A 148 27.68 0.01 21.77
N ASN A 149 26.43 -0.25 22.13
CA ASN A 149 25.27 -0.07 21.26
C ASN A 149 24.70 1.34 21.31
N ILE A 150 25.06 2.15 22.32
CA ILE A 150 24.50 3.50 22.55
C ILE A 150 25.53 4.61 22.24
N SER A 151 26.85 4.32 22.29
CA SER A 151 27.94 5.28 22.06
C SER A 151 28.40 5.40 20.61
#